data_ccb60e7904fc243cb72e4a780255ba5a
#
_entry.id   ccb60e7904fc243cb72e4a780255ba5a
#
_cell.length_a   1.000
_cell.length_b   1.000
_cell.length_c   1.000
_cell.angle_alpha   90.00
_cell.angle_beta   90.00
_cell.angle_gamma   90.00
#
_symmetry.space_group_name_H-M   'P 1'
#
loop_
_entity.id
_entity.type
_entity.pdbx_description
1 polymer ?
#
loop_
_entity_poly.entity_id
_entity_poly.type
_entity_poly.pdbx_seq_one_letter_code
_entity_poly.pdbx_strand_id
1 'polypeptide(L)'
;MFQNRAQAAIILAQRLKSLKINNGIVMAIPRGGVPIGSIIAQQLDLPLDLVMSKKLGHPGNPEFAIGSVTLDDLVLDGDAARLPQAFISAEVKKIREDISKRYNRFTKGRKSPSLEGKDVIVVDDGLATGNTMFASIESLRKQHPNSIIVAVPVSSTAAAQKVKAVADQFICLEVPKIFYGVGQFYDDFAEVPDKMVIGLLATANHNPVSHHGYTL
;
A
#
# COMPACT_ATOMS: atom_id res chain seq x y z
N MET A 1 -15.06 15.99 -4.27
CA MET A 1 -15.37 15.24 -3.04
C MET A 1 -15.95 13.90 -3.42
N PHE A 2 -15.52 12.80 -2.80
CA PHE A 2 -15.97 11.44 -3.10
C PHE A 2 -17.09 11.06 -2.12
N GLN A 3 -18.12 10.37 -2.59
CA GLN A 3 -19.16 9.86 -1.69
C GLN A 3 -18.56 8.90 -0.62
N ASN A 4 -17.67 8.01 -1.06
CA ASN A 4 -16.99 7.03 -0.21
C ASN A 4 -15.79 6.42 -0.94
N ARG A 5 -15.07 5.49 -0.28
CA ARG A 5 -13.91 4.78 -0.85
C ARG A 5 -14.27 3.97 -2.10
N ALA A 6 -15.49 3.44 -2.19
CA ALA A 6 -15.90 2.64 -3.35
C ALA A 6 -16.02 3.49 -4.62
N GLN A 7 -16.65 4.67 -4.53
CA GLN A 7 -16.72 5.60 -5.68
C GLN A 7 -15.33 6.03 -6.12
N ALA A 8 -14.46 6.41 -5.19
CA ALA A 8 -13.09 6.81 -5.49
C ALA A 8 -12.30 5.67 -6.19
N ALA A 9 -12.49 4.43 -5.72
CA ALA A 9 -11.84 3.26 -6.31
C ALA A 9 -12.29 2.98 -7.74
N ILE A 10 -13.57 3.14 -8.05
CA ILE A 10 -14.12 2.98 -9.42
C ILE A 10 -13.47 3.98 -10.36
N ILE A 11 -13.35 5.25 -9.94
CA ILE A 11 -12.71 6.30 -10.76
C ILE A 11 -11.22 6.00 -10.97
N LEU A 12 -10.51 5.57 -9.93
CA LEU A 12 -9.10 5.15 -10.03
C LEU A 12 -8.93 3.97 -10.98
N ALA A 13 -9.78 2.95 -10.87
CA ALA A 13 -9.73 1.78 -11.74
C ALA A 13 -9.91 2.15 -13.22
N GLN A 14 -10.80 3.10 -13.52
CA GLN A 14 -10.98 3.61 -14.88
C GLN A 14 -9.70 4.29 -15.41
N ARG A 15 -8.99 5.05 -14.57
CA ARG A 15 -7.70 5.65 -14.94
C ARG A 15 -6.62 4.58 -15.17
N LEU A 16 -6.59 3.56 -14.34
CA LEU A 16 -5.64 2.45 -14.44
C LEU A 16 -5.86 1.56 -15.66
N LYS A 17 -7.10 1.41 -16.15
CA LYS A 17 -7.42 0.64 -17.37
C LYS A 17 -6.71 1.16 -18.62
N SER A 18 -6.32 2.43 -18.66
CA SER A 18 -5.56 2.99 -19.78
C SER A 18 -4.09 2.55 -19.80
N LEU A 19 -3.60 1.98 -18.71
CA LEU A 19 -2.24 1.44 -18.60
C LEU A 19 -2.22 0.00 -19.13
N LYS A 20 -1.16 -0.35 -19.87
CA LYS A 20 -0.92 -1.72 -20.32
C LYS A 20 -0.25 -2.51 -19.19
N ILE A 21 -1.06 -3.08 -18.30
CA ILE A 21 -0.59 -3.93 -17.19
C ILE A 21 -0.79 -5.39 -17.62
N ASN A 22 0.29 -6.09 -17.91
CA ASN A 22 0.21 -7.47 -18.43
C ASN A 22 0.39 -8.54 -17.33
N ASN A 23 1.19 -8.24 -16.32
CA ASN A 23 1.48 -9.15 -15.19
C ASN A 23 1.43 -8.36 -13.90
N GLY A 24 0.22 -7.90 -13.52
CA GLY A 24 0.04 -6.97 -12.42
C GLY A 24 -0.37 -7.63 -11.12
N ILE A 25 -0.18 -6.88 -10.04
CA ILE A 25 -0.72 -7.16 -8.70
C ILE A 25 -1.09 -5.86 -8.00
N VAL A 26 -2.20 -5.88 -7.28
CA VAL A 26 -2.59 -4.76 -6.42
C VAL A 26 -2.09 -5.01 -5.00
N MET A 27 -1.33 -4.07 -4.45
CA MET A 27 -0.79 -4.09 -3.09
C MET A 27 -1.47 -2.97 -2.28
N ALA A 28 -2.35 -3.33 -1.37
CA ALA A 28 -3.09 -2.36 -0.56
C ALA A 28 -2.41 -2.07 0.77
N ILE A 29 -2.34 -0.79 1.15
CA ILE A 29 -1.91 -0.40 2.50
C ILE A 29 -3.10 -0.52 3.45
N PRO A 30 -3.06 -1.41 4.45
CA PRO A 30 -4.18 -1.59 5.35
C PRO A 30 -4.22 -0.47 6.42
N ARG A 31 -5.41 -0.05 6.87
CA ARG A 31 -6.70 -0.69 6.53
C ARG A 31 -7.44 0.05 5.41
N GLY A 32 -7.28 1.38 5.31
CA GLY A 32 -8.04 2.26 4.40
C GLY A 32 -7.88 1.93 2.91
N GLY A 33 -6.68 1.51 2.49
CA GLY A 33 -6.41 1.13 1.10
C GLY A 33 -7.07 -0.18 0.66
N VAL A 34 -7.48 -1.07 1.59
CA VAL A 34 -7.98 -2.40 1.21
C VAL A 34 -9.33 -2.36 0.46
N PRO A 35 -10.34 -1.58 0.87
CA PRO A 35 -11.56 -1.42 0.10
C PRO A 35 -11.31 -0.89 -1.32
N ILE A 36 -10.38 0.06 -1.47
CA ILE A 36 -9.98 0.61 -2.76
C ILE A 36 -9.26 -0.44 -3.59
N GLY A 37 -8.27 -1.11 -3.01
CA GLY A 37 -7.51 -2.16 -3.67
C GLY A 37 -8.38 -3.32 -4.15
N SER A 38 -9.38 -3.72 -3.37
CA SER A 38 -10.31 -4.78 -3.72
C SER A 38 -11.12 -4.46 -4.99
N ILE A 39 -11.61 -3.23 -5.11
CA ILE A 39 -12.37 -2.80 -6.29
C ILE A 39 -11.44 -2.68 -7.51
N ILE A 40 -10.25 -2.11 -7.33
CA ILE A 40 -9.26 -1.98 -8.41
C ILE A 40 -8.84 -3.38 -8.90
N ALA A 41 -8.51 -4.30 -8.00
CA ALA A 41 -8.13 -5.66 -8.32
C ALA A 41 -9.23 -6.38 -9.13
N GLN A 42 -10.48 -6.27 -8.69
CA GLN A 42 -11.65 -6.82 -9.39
C GLN A 42 -11.84 -6.20 -10.79
N GLN A 43 -11.72 -4.88 -10.91
CA GLN A 43 -11.95 -4.16 -12.18
C GLN A 43 -10.84 -4.40 -13.22
N LEU A 44 -9.62 -4.72 -12.78
CA LEU A 44 -8.47 -4.98 -13.62
C LEU A 44 -8.17 -6.47 -13.77
N ASP A 45 -8.93 -7.34 -13.11
CA ASP A 45 -8.68 -8.79 -13.05
C ASP A 45 -7.27 -9.13 -12.55
N LEU A 46 -6.88 -8.51 -11.44
CA LEU A 46 -5.56 -8.67 -10.83
C LEU A 46 -5.69 -9.27 -9.42
N PRO A 47 -4.68 -10.02 -8.95
CA PRO A 47 -4.62 -10.46 -7.56
C PRO A 47 -4.46 -9.28 -6.61
N LEU A 48 -4.97 -9.44 -5.37
CA LEU A 48 -4.85 -8.47 -4.29
C LEU A 48 -4.02 -9.04 -3.15
N ASP A 49 -3.08 -8.24 -2.65
CA ASP A 49 -2.38 -8.51 -1.39
C ASP A 49 -2.12 -7.22 -0.60
N LEU A 50 -1.46 -7.35 0.54
CA LEU A 50 -1.16 -6.25 1.44
C LEU A 50 0.33 -5.88 1.41
N VAL A 51 0.61 -4.60 1.43
CA VAL A 51 1.92 -4.10 1.84
C VAL A 51 1.79 -3.47 3.23
N MET A 52 2.57 -3.96 4.18
CA MET A 52 2.52 -3.51 5.57
C MET A 52 3.87 -2.97 5.99
N SER A 53 3.88 -1.74 6.45
CA SER A 53 5.04 -1.09 7.03
C SER A 53 4.69 -0.48 8.39
N LYS A 54 5.71 -0.33 9.24
CA LYS A 54 5.61 0.37 10.53
C LYS A 54 6.84 1.23 10.73
N LYS A 55 6.66 2.46 11.20
CA LYS A 55 7.76 3.35 11.52
C LYS A 55 8.66 2.72 12.60
N LEU A 56 9.97 2.89 12.47
CA LEU A 56 10.94 2.66 13.52
C LEU A 56 11.15 4.00 14.24
N GLY A 57 10.72 4.09 15.49
CA GLY A 57 10.81 5.32 16.29
C GLY A 57 12.19 5.49 16.95
N HIS A 58 12.60 6.73 17.16
CA HIS A 58 13.81 7.04 17.93
C HIS A 58 13.61 6.70 19.42
N PRO A 59 14.60 6.14 20.13
CA PRO A 59 14.45 5.71 21.54
C PRO A 59 14.06 6.84 22.49
N GLY A 60 14.55 8.05 22.24
CA GLY A 60 14.21 9.24 23.04
C GLY A 60 12.90 9.95 22.63
N ASN A 61 12.36 9.65 21.46
CA ASN A 61 11.10 10.19 20.98
C ASN A 61 10.47 9.22 19.95
N PRO A 62 9.59 8.30 20.38
CA PRO A 62 8.99 7.29 19.49
C PRO A 62 8.16 7.87 18.34
N GLU A 63 7.72 9.13 18.44
CA GLU A 63 7.02 9.81 17.35
C GLU A 63 7.96 10.27 16.22
N PHE A 64 9.24 10.49 16.53
CA PHE A 64 10.26 10.79 15.54
C PHE A 64 10.71 9.50 14.85
N ALA A 65 10.36 9.34 13.58
CA ALA A 65 10.73 8.17 12.80
C ALA A 65 12.20 8.28 12.35
N ILE A 66 12.96 7.21 12.56
CA ILE A 66 14.36 7.02 12.11
C ILE A 66 14.45 5.94 11.04
N GLY A 67 13.32 5.43 10.59
CA GLY A 67 13.23 4.44 9.54
C GLY A 67 11.85 3.80 9.47
N SER A 68 11.75 2.80 8.62
CA SER A 68 10.54 2.00 8.41
C SER A 68 10.88 0.53 8.24
N VAL A 69 10.05 -0.34 8.83
CA VAL A 69 10.19 -1.79 8.80
C VAL A 69 9.00 -2.38 8.07
N THR A 70 9.26 -3.32 7.16
CA THR A 70 8.26 -4.19 6.54
C THR A 70 8.49 -5.65 6.95
N LEU A 71 7.72 -6.58 6.39
CA LEU A 71 7.92 -8.01 6.67
C LEU A 71 9.36 -8.44 6.32
N ASP A 72 9.84 -8.04 5.15
CA ASP A 72 11.09 -8.56 4.60
C ASP A 72 12.21 -7.54 4.65
N ASP A 73 11.91 -6.25 4.88
CA ASP A 73 12.88 -5.19 4.69
C ASP A 73 12.94 -4.16 5.82
N LEU A 74 14.01 -3.35 5.76
CA LEU A 74 14.31 -2.25 6.66
C LEU A 74 14.86 -1.08 5.86
N VAL A 75 14.22 0.08 5.99
CA VAL A 75 14.73 1.36 5.48
C VAL A 75 15.11 2.21 6.69
N LEU A 76 16.34 2.69 6.74
CA LEU A 76 16.85 3.55 7.81
C LEU A 76 17.16 4.96 7.27
N ASP A 77 16.82 5.96 8.05
CA ASP A 77 17.19 7.36 7.80
C ASP A 77 18.59 7.65 8.36
N GLY A 78 19.19 8.78 7.97
CA GLY A 78 20.54 9.17 8.39
C GLY A 78 20.71 9.27 9.92
N ASP A 79 19.66 9.61 10.66
CA ASP A 79 19.68 9.68 12.13
C ASP A 79 19.81 8.31 12.81
N ALA A 80 19.41 7.24 12.14
CA ALA A 80 19.58 5.88 12.63
C ALA A 80 21.07 5.48 12.76
N ALA A 81 21.95 6.05 11.93
CA ALA A 81 23.39 5.76 11.97
C ALA A 81 24.07 6.14 13.30
N ARG A 82 23.44 7.00 14.10
CA ARG A 82 23.96 7.44 15.41
C ARG A 82 23.49 6.57 16.56
N LEU A 83 22.63 5.58 16.31
CA LEU A 83 22.05 4.73 17.34
C LEU A 83 22.78 3.38 17.46
N PRO A 84 22.81 2.79 18.66
CA PRO A 84 23.37 1.46 18.83
C PRO A 84 22.67 0.42 17.94
N GLN A 85 23.43 -0.37 17.20
CA GLN A 85 22.92 -1.42 16.33
C GLN A 85 22.05 -2.46 17.11
N ALA A 86 22.39 -2.72 18.36
CA ALA A 86 21.62 -3.60 19.23
C ALA A 86 20.19 -3.09 19.46
N PHE A 87 20.00 -1.79 19.64
CA PHE A 87 18.69 -1.15 19.74
C PHE A 87 17.88 -1.33 18.45
N ILE A 88 18.49 -0.97 17.31
CA ILE A 88 17.84 -1.09 15.99
C ILE A 88 17.40 -2.53 15.76
N SER A 89 18.28 -3.51 15.98
CA SER A 89 17.98 -4.95 15.77
C SER A 89 16.85 -5.44 16.65
N ALA A 90 16.81 -5.04 17.91
CA ALA A 90 15.74 -5.43 18.84
C ALA A 90 14.38 -4.85 18.45
N GLU A 91 14.31 -3.55 18.11
CA GLU A 91 13.06 -2.91 17.69
C GLU A 91 12.58 -3.43 16.33
N VAL A 92 13.47 -3.63 15.37
CA VAL A 92 13.13 -4.24 14.08
C VAL A 92 12.52 -5.64 14.27
N LYS A 93 13.11 -6.48 15.11
CA LYS A 93 12.56 -7.82 15.42
C LYS A 93 11.15 -7.73 15.96
N LYS A 94 10.92 -6.88 16.96
CA LYS A 94 9.60 -6.66 17.59
C LYS A 94 8.57 -6.16 16.57
N ILE A 95 8.96 -5.17 15.75
CA ILE A 95 8.08 -4.61 14.72
C ILE A 95 7.72 -5.68 13.68
N ARG A 96 8.70 -6.49 13.21
CA ARG A 96 8.44 -7.59 12.26
C ARG A 96 7.50 -8.64 12.82
N GLU A 97 7.65 -9.01 14.09
CA GLU A 97 6.72 -9.93 14.76
C GLU A 97 5.28 -9.38 14.76
N ASP A 98 5.10 -8.09 15.06
CA ASP A 98 3.79 -7.43 15.05
C ASP A 98 3.19 -7.40 13.64
N ILE A 99 3.98 -7.00 12.65
CA ILE A 99 3.56 -6.97 11.24
C ILE A 99 3.18 -8.37 10.78
N SER A 100 4.02 -9.38 11.05
CA SER A 100 3.79 -10.78 10.67
C SER A 100 2.49 -11.33 11.29
N LYS A 101 2.28 -11.11 12.59
CA LYS A 101 1.03 -11.52 13.26
C LYS A 101 -0.18 -10.88 12.60
N ARG A 102 -0.10 -9.58 12.28
CA ARG A 102 -1.20 -8.84 11.67
C ARG A 102 -1.45 -9.27 10.23
N TYR A 103 -0.38 -9.46 9.45
CA TYR A 103 -0.45 -9.97 8.08
C TYR A 103 -1.12 -11.36 8.06
N ASN A 104 -0.62 -12.30 8.87
CA ASN A 104 -1.17 -13.65 8.97
C ASN A 104 -2.65 -13.66 9.39
N ARG A 105 -3.06 -12.75 10.28
CA ARG A 105 -4.46 -12.59 10.67
C ARG A 105 -5.34 -12.14 9.49
N PHE A 106 -4.86 -11.19 8.69
CA PHE A 106 -5.61 -10.68 7.53
C PHE A 106 -5.66 -11.67 6.38
N THR A 107 -4.56 -12.35 6.10
CA THR A 107 -4.41 -13.27 4.96
C THR A 107 -4.75 -14.73 5.30
N LYS A 108 -5.10 -15.02 6.57
CA LYS A 108 -5.30 -16.38 7.11
C LYS A 108 -4.09 -17.29 6.86
N GLY A 109 -2.88 -16.76 7.00
CA GLY A 109 -1.63 -17.49 6.83
C GLY A 109 -1.21 -17.74 5.38
N ARG A 110 -1.89 -17.11 4.40
CA ARG A 110 -1.46 -17.16 2.98
C ARG A 110 -0.09 -16.50 2.83
N LYS A 111 0.79 -17.11 2.08
CA LYS A 111 2.10 -16.54 1.75
C LYS A 111 1.95 -15.33 0.84
N SER A 112 2.80 -14.32 1.05
CA SER A 112 2.91 -13.20 0.14
C SER A 112 3.38 -13.68 -1.24
N PRO A 113 2.78 -13.19 -2.33
CA PRO A 113 3.21 -13.55 -3.69
C PRO A 113 4.55 -12.90 -4.02
N SER A 114 5.32 -13.53 -4.92
CA SER A 114 6.51 -12.90 -5.50
C SER A 114 6.12 -11.68 -6.33
N LEU A 115 6.89 -10.60 -6.22
CA LEU A 115 6.71 -9.37 -7.00
C LEU A 115 7.70 -9.26 -8.17
N GLU A 116 8.64 -10.19 -8.27
CA GLU A 116 9.67 -10.18 -9.31
C GLU A 116 9.05 -10.13 -10.72
N GLY A 117 9.45 -9.13 -11.50
CA GLY A 117 8.97 -8.89 -12.86
C GLY A 117 7.50 -8.50 -12.98
N LYS A 118 6.80 -8.16 -11.88
CA LYS A 118 5.40 -7.73 -11.89
C LYS A 118 5.25 -6.21 -11.94
N ASP A 119 4.14 -5.77 -12.53
CA ASP A 119 3.67 -4.40 -12.37
C ASP A 119 2.88 -4.29 -11.05
N VAL A 120 3.43 -3.58 -10.09
CA VAL A 120 2.86 -3.47 -8.74
C VAL A 120 2.06 -2.18 -8.62
N ILE A 121 0.75 -2.29 -8.38
CA ILE A 121 -0.13 -1.15 -8.12
C ILE A 121 -0.27 -1.00 -6.61
N VAL A 122 0.35 0.03 -6.03
CA VAL A 122 0.23 0.32 -4.59
C VAL A 122 -0.90 1.31 -4.36
N VAL A 123 -1.83 0.96 -3.46
CA VAL A 123 -3.03 1.76 -3.21
C VAL A 123 -3.22 2.09 -1.74
N ASP A 124 -3.76 3.29 -1.48
CA ASP A 124 -4.26 3.72 -0.18
C ASP A 124 -5.48 4.62 -0.37
N ASP A 125 -6.20 4.98 0.69
CA ASP A 125 -7.37 5.88 0.64
C ASP A 125 -6.99 7.36 0.55
N GLY A 126 -5.72 7.70 0.75
CA GLY A 126 -5.14 9.01 0.53
C GLY A 126 -3.79 9.19 1.19
N LEU A 127 -3.08 10.22 0.78
CA LEU A 127 -1.73 10.50 1.29
C LEU A 127 -1.71 11.83 2.06
N ALA A 128 -1.54 11.76 3.38
CA ALA A 128 -1.32 12.95 4.21
C ALA A 128 0.17 13.37 4.18
N THR A 129 1.04 12.57 4.77
CA THR A 129 2.50 12.79 4.78
C THR A 129 3.25 12.01 3.71
N GLY A 130 2.63 10.94 3.20
CA GLY A 130 3.23 10.03 2.24
C GLY A 130 4.31 9.08 2.81
N ASN A 131 4.61 9.14 4.11
CA ASN A 131 5.68 8.36 4.72
C ASN A 131 5.46 6.85 4.61
N THR A 132 4.25 6.38 4.89
CA THR A 132 3.89 4.95 4.78
C THR A 132 4.01 4.47 3.33
N MET A 133 3.49 5.25 2.39
CA MET A 133 3.58 4.95 0.95
C MET A 133 5.03 4.92 0.48
N PHE A 134 5.83 5.92 0.84
CA PHE A 134 7.25 5.98 0.51
C PHE A 134 7.99 4.72 1.00
N ALA A 135 7.84 4.40 2.28
CA ALA A 135 8.46 3.21 2.88
C ALA A 135 8.01 1.89 2.22
N SER A 136 6.73 1.82 1.83
CA SER A 136 6.19 0.68 1.09
C SER A 136 6.84 0.54 -0.29
N ILE A 137 7.00 1.64 -1.04
CA ILE A 137 7.66 1.65 -2.35
C ILE A 137 9.10 1.18 -2.23
N GLU A 138 9.88 1.74 -1.30
CA GLU A 138 11.28 1.39 -1.07
C GLU A 138 11.44 -0.11 -0.78
N SER A 139 10.56 -0.67 0.04
CA SER A 139 10.57 -2.10 0.34
C SER A 139 10.18 -2.96 -0.86
N LEU A 140 9.11 -2.59 -1.56
CA LEU A 140 8.65 -3.33 -2.74
C LEU A 140 9.68 -3.30 -3.87
N ARG A 141 10.43 -2.20 -4.04
CA ARG A 141 11.48 -2.04 -5.06
C ARG A 141 12.58 -3.11 -4.93
N LYS A 142 12.90 -3.53 -3.70
CA LYS A 142 13.92 -4.56 -3.44
C LYS A 142 13.50 -5.98 -3.85
N GLN A 143 12.20 -6.19 -4.14
CA GLN A 143 11.68 -7.44 -4.67
C GLN A 143 11.72 -7.48 -6.21
N HIS A 144 12.42 -6.54 -6.85
CA HIS A 144 12.64 -6.46 -8.30
C HIS A 144 11.36 -6.48 -9.14
N PRO A 145 10.34 -5.63 -8.82
CA PRO A 145 9.18 -5.48 -9.68
C PRO A 145 9.59 -4.86 -11.02
N ASN A 146 8.78 -5.10 -12.07
CA ASN A 146 8.94 -4.43 -13.35
C ASN A 146 8.64 -2.92 -13.23
N SER A 147 7.57 -2.58 -12.56
CA SER A 147 7.20 -1.19 -12.26
C SER A 147 6.42 -1.07 -10.96
N ILE A 148 6.48 0.12 -10.34
CA ILE A 148 5.65 0.47 -9.18
C ILE A 148 4.78 1.67 -9.56
N ILE A 149 3.47 1.43 -9.57
CA ILE A 149 2.43 2.40 -9.89
C ILE A 149 1.71 2.73 -8.59
N VAL A 150 1.71 3.98 -8.17
CA VAL A 150 0.91 4.41 -7.00
C VAL A 150 -0.41 4.97 -7.48
N ALA A 151 -1.51 4.50 -6.90
CA ALA A 151 -2.85 4.97 -7.22
C ALA A 151 -3.62 5.32 -5.94
N VAL A 152 -3.94 6.61 -5.78
CA VAL A 152 -4.65 7.13 -4.60
C VAL A 152 -5.70 8.16 -5.00
N PRO A 153 -6.84 8.26 -4.29
CA PRO A 153 -7.87 9.26 -4.57
C PRO A 153 -7.41 10.69 -4.33
N VAL A 154 -6.68 10.92 -3.24
CA VAL A 154 -6.26 12.26 -2.82
C VAL A 154 -4.89 12.25 -2.19
N SER A 155 -4.16 13.33 -2.37
CA SER A 155 -2.84 13.52 -1.75
C SER A 155 -2.61 14.98 -1.39
N SER A 156 -1.92 15.23 -0.26
CA SER A 156 -1.31 16.55 -0.03
C SER A 156 -0.25 16.83 -1.10
N THR A 157 0.04 18.10 -1.37
CA THR A 157 1.07 18.49 -2.35
C THR A 157 2.45 17.93 -1.97
N ALA A 158 2.82 17.99 -0.69
CA ALA A 158 4.10 17.47 -0.21
C ALA A 158 4.22 15.95 -0.36
N ALA A 159 3.16 15.20 -0.02
CA ALA A 159 3.14 13.76 -0.19
C ALA A 159 3.18 13.36 -1.67
N ALA A 160 2.45 14.06 -2.55
CA ALA A 160 2.48 13.83 -3.99
C ALA A 160 3.89 14.01 -4.58
N GLN A 161 4.60 15.09 -4.19
CA GLN A 161 5.99 15.32 -4.62
C GLN A 161 6.92 14.21 -4.13
N LYS A 162 6.82 13.84 -2.86
CA LYS A 162 7.62 12.78 -2.25
C LYS A 162 7.43 11.43 -2.95
N VAL A 163 6.21 11.04 -3.23
CA VAL A 163 5.89 9.75 -3.86
C VAL A 163 6.26 9.74 -5.34
N LYS A 164 6.02 10.83 -6.07
CA LYS A 164 6.44 10.96 -7.48
C LYS A 164 7.94 10.80 -7.69
N ALA A 165 8.76 11.12 -6.70
CA ALA A 165 10.22 11.00 -6.80
C ALA A 165 10.71 9.54 -6.78
N VAL A 166 9.89 8.58 -6.32
CA VAL A 166 10.30 7.17 -6.12
C VAL A 166 9.42 6.15 -6.83
N ALA A 167 8.20 6.51 -7.22
CA ALA A 167 7.29 5.66 -8.00
C ALA A 167 7.57 5.83 -9.51
N ASP A 168 7.39 4.75 -10.29
CA ASP A 168 7.51 4.83 -11.76
C ASP A 168 6.32 5.58 -12.36
N GLN A 169 5.14 5.44 -11.74
CA GLN A 169 3.95 6.21 -12.08
C GLN A 169 3.17 6.61 -10.83
N PHE A 170 2.60 7.80 -10.84
CA PHE A 170 1.77 8.31 -9.75
C PHE A 170 0.42 8.79 -10.29
N ILE A 171 -0.64 8.10 -9.94
CA ILE A 171 -2.02 8.41 -10.30
C ILE A 171 -2.73 8.90 -9.06
N CYS A 172 -3.10 10.16 -9.07
CA CYS A 172 -3.88 10.80 -8.00
C CYS A 172 -5.04 11.56 -8.63
N LEU A 173 -6.25 11.38 -8.10
CA LEU A 173 -7.43 12.06 -8.65
C LEU A 173 -7.45 13.53 -8.25
N GLU A 174 -7.08 13.83 -7.00
CA GLU A 174 -7.07 15.19 -6.47
C GLU A 174 -5.80 15.50 -5.66
N VAL A 175 -5.17 16.64 -5.95
CA VAL A 175 -4.08 17.23 -5.15
C VAL A 175 -4.51 18.66 -4.79
N PRO A 176 -5.31 18.82 -3.73
CA PRO A 176 -5.90 20.10 -3.38
C PRO A 176 -4.87 21.07 -2.78
N LYS A 177 -5.12 22.39 -2.92
CA LYS A 177 -4.29 23.44 -2.32
C LYS A 177 -4.40 23.46 -0.79
N ILE A 178 -5.59 23.16 -0.26
CA ILE A 178 -5.87 23.13 1.17
C ILE A 178 -6.13 21.67 1.56
N PHE A 179 -5.31 21.15 2.48
CA PHE A 179 -5.36 19.77 2.92
C PHE A 179 -5.16 19.68 4.43
N TYR A 180 -6.22 19.33 5.17
CA TYR A 180 -6.16 19.10 6.61
C TYR A 180 -6.09 17.61 6.98
N GLY A 181 -6.55 16.73 6.08
CA GLY A 181 -6.54 15.29 6.26
C GLY A 181 -7.32 14.57 5.16
N VAL A 182 -7.05 13.27 4.99
CA VAL A 182 -7.66 12.45 3.93
C VAL A 182 -9.19 12.46 4.02
N GLY A 183 -9.74 12.32 5.23
CA GLY A 183 -11.17 12.18 5.46
C GLY A 183 -12.02 13.35 4.97
N GLN A 184 -11.45 14.57 4.86
CA GLN A 184 -12.21 15.73 4.38
C GLN A 184 -12.67 15.62 2.92
N PHE A 185 -12.12 14.67 2.16
CA PHE A 185 -12.45 14.48 0.75
C PHE A 185 -13.51 13.40 0.50
N TYR A 186 -14.06 12.85 1.59
CA TYR A 186 -15.08 11.81 1.58
C TYR A 186 -16.31 12.22 2.37
N ASP A 187 -17.49 11.99 1.82
CA ASP A 187 -18.74 12.18 2.56
C ASP A 187 -18.92 11.10 3.64
N ASP A 188 -18.57 9.84 3.29
CA ASP A 188 -18.46 8.72 4.22
C ASP A 188 -17.02 8.21 4.28
N PHE A 189 -16.36 8.42 5.42
CA PHE A 189 -15.00 7.97 5.72
C PHE A 189 -14.96 7.12 7.00
N ALA A 190 -15.92 6.23 7.17
CA ALA A 190 -15.96 5.33 8.31
C ALA A 190 -14.70 4.48 8.44
N GLU A 191 -14.38 4.10 9.68
CA GLU A 191 -13.24 3.24 9.96
C GLU A 191 -13.43 1.87 9.29
N VAL A 192 -12.36 1.36 8.66
CA VAL A 192 -12.34 0.02 8.05
C VAL A 192 -11.98 -1.00 9.13
N PRO A 193 -12.94 -1.86 9.56
CA PRO A 193 -12.65 -2.86 10.59
C PRO A 193 -11.84 -4.02 10.03
N ASP A 194 -11.08 -4.70 10.89
CA ASP A 194 -10.27 -5.86 10.52
C ASP A 194 -11.09 -6.97 9.83
N LYS A 195 -12.34 -7.20 10.27
CA LYS A 195 -13.26 -8.16 9.65
C LYS A 195 -13.51 -7.86 8.17
N MET A 196 -13.66 -6.58 7.81
CA MET A 196 -13.84 -6.16 6.42
C MET A 196 -12.58 -6.45 5.60
N VAL A 197 -11.38 -6.13 6.13
CA VAL A 197 -10.10 -6.43 5.47
C VAL A 197 -9.99 -7.93 5.15
N ILE A 198 -10.26 -8.79 6.13
CA ILE A 198 -10.22 -10.26 5.98
C ILE A 198 -11.22 -10.72 4.90
N GLY A 199 -12.44 -10.20 4.91
CA GLY A 199 -13.48 -10.55 3.94
C GLY A 199 -13.10 -10.17 2.52
N LEU A 200 -12.65 -8.93 2.31
CA LEU A 200 -12.25 -8.42 0.99
C LEU A 200 -11.06 -9.20 0.40
N LEU A 201 -10.05 -9.50 1.21
CA LEU A 201 -8.91 -10.32 0.78
C LEU A 201 -9.31 -11.75 0.42
N ALA A 202 -10.23 -12.34 1.18
CA ALA A 202 -10.73 -13.68 0.88
C ALA A 202 -11.47 -13.68 -0.47
N THR A 203 -12.37 -12.74 -0.70
CA THR A 203 -13.14 -12.65 -1.95
C THR A 203 -12.25 -12.39 -3.16
N ALA A 204 -11.32 -11.44 -3.09
CA ALA A 204 -10.44 -11.10 -4.20
C ALA A 204 -9.53 -12.25 -4.65
N ASN A 205 -9.24 -13.21 -3.77
CA ASN A 205 -8.33 -14.32 -4.06
C ASN A 205 -9.05 -15.68 -4.22
N HIS A 206 -10.39 -15.73 -4.11
CA HIS A 206 -11.20 -16.95 -4.37
C HIS A 206 -11.76 -16.99 -5.79
N ASN A 207 -11.64 -15.93 -6.59
CA ASN A 207 -11.96 -15.94 -8.02
C ASN A 207 -10.66 -15.92 -8.85
N PRO A 208 -9.94 -17.04 -9.00
CA PRO A 208 -9.00 -17.16 -10.10
C PRO A 208 -9.86 -17.29 -11.36
N VAL A 209 -9.95 -16.21 -12.16
CA VAL A 209 -10.50 -16.33 -13.50
C VAL A 209 -9.64 -17.34 -14.24
N SER A 210 -10.22 -18.51 -14.48
CA SER A 210 -9.63 -19.55 -15.30
C SER A 210 -9.40 -18.97 -16.70
N HIS A 211 -8.13 -18.70 -17.03
CA HIS A 211 -7.73 -18.54 -18.42
C HIS A 211 -7.98 -19.87 -19.14
N HIS A 212 -9.21 -20.12 -19.55
CA HIS A 212 -9.48 -21.11 -20.59
C HIS A 212 -9.02 -20.48 -21.90
N GLY A 213 -7.82 -20.87 -22.31
CA GLY A 213 -7.36 -20.64 -23.67
C GLY A 213 -8.35 -21.25 -24.64
N TYR A 214 -9.07 -20.42 -25.36
CA TYR A 214 -9.70 -20.84 -26.60
C TYR A 214 -8.61 -21.00 -27.63
N THR A 215 -8.12 -22.23 -27.76
CA THR A 215 -7.42 -22.66 -28.97
C THR A 215 -8.49 -22.89 -30.04
N LEU A 216 -8.49 -22.07 -31.08
CA LEU A 216 -9.08 -22.37 -32.39
C LEU A 216 -7.97 -22.75 -33.32
#